data_88f2a2eac367b5c80f2cbaf7d888a6c6
#
_entry.id   88f2a2eac367b5c80f2cbaf7d888a6c6
#
_cell.length_a   1.000
_cell.length_b   1.000
_cell.length_c   1.000
_cell.angle_alpha   90.00
_cell.angle_beta   90.00
_cell.angle_gamma   90.00
#
_symmetry.space_group_name_H-M   'P 1'
#
loop_
_entity.id
_entity.type
_entity.pdbx_description
1 polymer ?
#
loop_
_entity_poly.entity_id
_entity_poly.type
_entity_poly.pdbx_seq_one_letter_code
_entity_poly.pdbx_strand_id
1 'polypeptide(L)'
;SAASDVYKRQKITGGALSVREQLSGSEDGGWQEKVSGIRIYSGEKFRTAERVESGMVCAVTGLTHTRPGMGLGAEAGALPPVLEPVLGYRVCLPEGCDAHVMLRNLRQLEEEDPQLRVVWNERLGEIHLQLMGEVQLEILTSVIAERFGEDVTFDEGSIVYRETITEPVIGIGHFEPLRHYAEVHLLLEPAERGSGIQLSTACPTDVLDLNWQRLILTHLAEKTHLGVLTGAPITDVKITILAGRAHVKHTEGGDFREATYRAVRNGLMRTESLLLEPYYVFR
;
A
#
# COMPACT_ATOMS: atom_id res chain seq x y z
N SER A 1 19.89 5.46 -13.31
CA SER A 1 20.81 4.54 -12.58
C SER A 1 20.91 4.84 -11.07
N ALA A 2 19.98 5.58 -10.47
CA ALA A 2 20.05 5.94 -9.04
C ALA A 2 19.53 4.83 -8.10
N ALA A 3 18.80 3.84 -8.59
CA ALA A 3 18.23 2.78 -7.76
C ALA A 3 19.23 1.69 -7.33
N SER A 4 20.42 1.60 -7.96
CA SER A 4 21.41 0.56 -7.67
C SER A 4 22.25 0.83 -6.42
N ASP A 5 22.26 2.06 -5.90
CA ASP A 5 23.15 2.47 -4.81
C ASP A 5 22.46 2.62 -3.45
N VAL A 6 21.19 2.27 -3.34
CA VAL A 6 20.48 2.29 -2.06
C VAL A 6 20.93 1.11 -1.20
N TYR A 7 21.52 1.40 -0.03
CA TYR A 7 21.94 0.41 0.94
C TYR A 7 20.84 0.14 1.95
N LYS A 8 20.35 -1.09 1.97
CA LYS A 8 19.37 -1.55 2.96
C LYS A 8 20.07 -2.27 4.11
N ARG A 9 19.86 -1.80 5.34
CA ARG A 9 20.47 -2.41 6.55
C ARG A 9 19.64 -3.62 6.97
N GLN A 10 20.33 -4.70 7.31
CA GLN A 10 19.71 -5.92 7.80
C GLN A 10 20.61 -6.69 8.77
N LYS A 11 20.00 -7.53 9.59
CA LYS A 11 20.67 -8.48 10.48
C LYS A 11 20.55 -9.87 9.88
N ILE A 12 21.64 -10.59 9.87
CA ILE A 12 21.65 -12.00 9.47
C ILE A 12 21.29 -12.82 10.72
N THR A 13 20.14 -13.45 10.72
CA THR A 13 19.59 -14.21 11.86
C THR A 13 19.96 -15.68 11.79
N GLY A 14 20.15 -16.23 10.59
CA GLY A 14 20.55 -17.60 10.36
C GLY A 14 21.36 -17.78 9.08
N GLY A 15 22.20 -18.80 9.03
CA GLY A 15 23.02 -19.10 7.85
C GLY A 15 24.06 -18.03 7.52
N ALA A 16 24.18 -17.70 6.25
CA ALA A 16 25.08 -16.67 5.74
C ALA A 16 24.50 -16.04 4.48
N LEU A 17 24.93 -14.83 4.15
CA LEU A 17 24.57 -14.11 2.94
C LEU A 17 25.84 -13.78 2.16
N SER A 18 25.84 -14.05 0.86
CA SER A 18 26.99 -13.81 -0.03
C SER A 18 26.64 -12.81 -1.13
N VAL A 19 27.64 -12.08 -1.60
CA VAL A 19 27.51 -11.26 -2.82
C VAL A 19 27.16 -12.17 -4.00
N ARG A 20 26.26 -11.70 -4.88
CA ARG A 20 25.69 -12.43 -6.01
C ARG A 20 24.69 -13.54 -5.64
N GLU A 21 24.40 -13.73 -4.38
CA GLU A 21 23.34 -14.64 -3.95
C GLU A 21 21.98 -14.12 -4.40
N GLN A 22 21.12 -15.05 -4.82
CA GLN A 22 19.77 -14.73 -5.26
C GLN A 22 18.81 -14.93 -4.10
N LEU A 23 18.09 -13.86 -3.76
CA LEU A 23 17.06 -13.87 -2.75
C LEU A 23 15.69 -13.83 -3.40
N SER A 24 14.71 -14.45 -2.77
CA SER A 24 13.33 -14.46 -3.22
C SER A 24 12.40 -14.12 -2.07
N GLY A 25 11.29 -13.47 -2.39
CA GLY A 25 10.17 -13.23 -1.48
C GLY A 25 8.88 -13.73 -2.09
N SER A 26 7.92 -14.10 -1.24
CA SER A 26 6.58 -14.57 -1.65
C SER A 26 5.55 -13.43 -1.75
N GLU A 27 5.87 -12.24 -1.28
CA GLU A 27 5.00 -11.08 -1.35
C GLU A 27 4.96 -10.52 -2.78
N ASP A 28 3.89 -9.82 -3.13
CA ASP A 28 3.68 -9.15 -4.43
C ASP A 28 3.81 -10.07 -5.67
N GLY A 29 3.34 -11.32 -5.55
CA GLY A 29 3.36 -12.27 -6.67
C GLY A 29 4.69 -13.01 -6.85
N GLY A 30 5.60 -12.85 -5.90
CA GLY A 30 6.93 -13.47 -5.91
C GLY A 30 7.95 -12.65 -6.69
N TRP A 31 9.08 -12.34 -6.05
CA TRP A 31 10.19 -11.62 -6.67
C TRP A 31 11.50 -12.38 -6.45
N GLN A 32 12.46 -12.14 -7.32
CA GLN A 32 13.81 -12.65 -7.22
C GLN A 32 14.79 -11.53 -7.55
N GLU A 33 15.68 -11.25 -6.60
CA GLU A 33 16.70 -10.20 -6.73
C GLU A 33 18.07 -10.72 -6.30
N LYS A 34 19.10 -10.11 -6.83
CA LYS A 34 20.48 -10.52 -6.59
C LYS A 34 21.20 -9.48 -5.75
N VAL A 35 21.88 -9.95 -4.71
CA VAL A 35 22.76 -9.13 -3.89
C VAL A 35 23.92 -8.60 -4.73
N SER A 36 23.98 -7.28 -4.91
CA SER A 36 25.03 -6.62 -5.70
C SER A 36 26.27 -6.30 -4.88
N GLY A 37 26.12 -6.00 -3.59
CA GLY A 37 27.22 -5.69 -2.70
C GLY A 37 26.82 -5.78 -1.24
N ILE A 38 27.80 -6.00 -0.38
CA ILE A 38 27.63 -6.06 1.09
C ILE A 38 28.64 -5.13 1.74
N ARG A 39 28.19 -4.29 2.67
CA ARG A 39 29.02 -3.43 3.51
C ARG A 39 28.77 -3.69 4.98
N ILE A 40 29.84 -3.68 5.76
CA ILE A 40 29.80 -3.75 7.22
C ILE A 40 30.29 -2.40 7.74
N TYR A 41 29.41 -1.71 8.47
CA TYR A 41 29.67 -0.38 9.02
C TYR A 41 30.26 -0.44 10.42
N SER A 42 31.15 0.52 10.70
CA SER A 42 31.67 0.82 12.04
C SER A 42 31.69 2.34 12.19
N GLY A 43 30.62 2.89 12.76
CA GLY A 43 30.31 4.33 12.68
C GLY A 43 30.08 4.76 11.24
N GLU A 44 30.76 5.83 10.80
CA GLU A 44 30.67 6.35 9.42
C GLU A 44 31.53 5.57 8.41
N LYS A 45 32.47 4.78 8.90
CA LYS A 45 33.36 3.97 8.05
C LYS A 45 32.73 2.63 7.74
N PHE A 46 33.02 2.12 6.56
CA PHE A 46 32.59 0.78 6.15
C PHE A 46 33.72 -0.01 5.50
N ARG A 47 33.58 -1.32 5.52
CA ARG A 47 34.36 -2.25 4.70
C ARG A 47 33.41 -3.07 3.84
N THR A 48 33.83 -3.41 2.64
CA THR A 48 33.13 -4.37 1.79
C THR A 48 33.37 -5.79 2.28
N ALA A 49 32.38 -6.65 2.10
CA ALA A 49 32.47 -8.06 2.43
C ALA A 49 31.88 -8.89 1.29
N GLU A 50 32.51 -10.00 0.96
CA GLU A 50 31.97 -10.98 -0.01
C GLU A 50 30.92 -11.89 0.63
N ARG A 51 31.00 -12.09 1.96
CA ARG A 51 30.11 -12.94 2.74
C ARG A 51 29.98 -12.42 4.16
N VAL A 52 28.78 -12.57 4.73
CA VAL A 52 28.44 -12.28 6.13
C VAL A 52 27.70 -13.46 6.73
N GLU A 53 27.92 -13.71 8.04
CA GLU A 53 27.37 -14.85 8.75
C GLU A 53 26.33 -14.41 9.77
N SER A 54 25.58 -15.39 10.29
CA SER A 54 24.59 -15.21 11.35
C SER A 54 25.16 -14.41 12.54
N GLY A 55 24.35 -13.49 13.07
CA GLY A 55 24.70 -12.57 14.14
C GLY A 55 25.24 -11.22 13.66
N MET A 56 25.64 -11.09 12.41
CA MET A 56 26.20 -9.86 11.86
C MET A 56 25.10 -8.91 11.37
N VAL A 57 25.36 -7.61 11.48
CA VAL A 57 24.57 -6.53 10.86
C VAL A 57 25.37 -6.01 9.67
N CYS A 58 24.69 -5.91 8.52
CA CYS A 58 25.30 -5.45 7.29
C CYS A 58 24.33 -4.55 6.50
N ALA A 59 24.85 -3.86 5.51
CA ALA A 59 24.05 -3.14 4.53
C ALA A 59 24.27 -3.79 3.16
N VAL A 60 23.16 -4.00 2.43
CA VAL A 60 23.11 -4.72 1.17
C VAL A 60 22.57 -3.84 0.07
N THR A 61 23.15 -3.96 -1.13
CA THR A 61 22.64 -3.31 -2.36
C THR A 61 22.11 -4.35 -3.34
N GLY A 62 21.26 -3.89 -4.27
CA GLY A 62 20.67 -4.72 -5.32
C GLY A 62 19.28 -5.27 -4.98
N LEU A 63 18.71 -4.91 -3.83
CA LEU A 63 17.39 -5.32 -3.39
C LEU A 63 16.44 -4.11 -3.47
N THR A 64 15.47 -4.13 -4.38
CA THR A 64 14.50 -3.04 -4.58
C THR A 64 13.15 -3.35 -3.93
N HIS A 65 12.73 -4.62 -3.91
CA HIS A 65 11.44 -5.07 -3.37
C HIS A 65 11.43 -5.23 -1.85
N THR A 66 12.57 -5.10 -1.18
CA THR A 66 12.64 -5.28 0.27
C THR A 66 12.29 -4.01 1.02
N ARG A 67 11.59 -4.15 2.15
CA ARG A 67 11.17 -3.07 3.06
C ARG A 67 11.54 -3.39 4.51
N PRO A 68 11.57 -2.40 5.42
CA PRO A 68 11.81 -2.65 6.83
C PRO A 68 10.83 -3.66 7.43
N GLY A 69 11.34 -4.59 8.22
CA GLY A 69 10.55 -5.66 8.84
C GLY A 69 10.29 -6.88 7.94
N MET A 70 10.73 -6.88 6.68
CA MET A 70 10.60 -8.04 5.81
C MET A 70 11.64 -9.09 6.15
N GLY A 71 11.20 -10.35 6.31
CA GLY A 71 12.08 -11.51 6.39
C GLY A 71 12.53 -11.95 5.00
N LEU A 72 13.78 -12.44 4.90
CA LEU A 72 14.37 -12.89 3.64
C LEU A 72 14.86 -14.33 3.76
N GLY A 73 14.75 -15.09 2.67
CA GLY A 73 15.14 -16.49 2.63
C GLY A 73 14.21 -17.37 3.46
N ALA A 74 14.76 -18.06 4.46
CA ALA A 74 14.00 -18.92 5.36
C ALA A 74 13.35 -18.19 6.55
N GLU A 75 13.60 -16.89 6.69
CA GLU A 75 13.06 -16.08 7.77
C GLU A 75 11.59 -15.69 7.49
N ALA A 76 10.73 -15.85 8.48
CA ALA A 76 9.41 -15.29 8.43
C ALA A 76 9.48 -13.76 8.56
N GLY A 77 8.63 -13.04 7.84
CA GLY A 77 8.52 -11.59 7.98
C GLY A 77 8.15 -11.18 9.41
N ALA A 78 8.51 -9.97 9.81
CA ALA A 78 8.04 -9.40 11.05
C ALA A 78 6.52 -9.28 11.05
N LEU A 79 5.90 -9.41 12.21
CA LEU A 79 4.50 -9.11 12.37
C LEU A 79 4.25 -7.64 11.97
N PRO A 80 3.13 -7.34 11.29
CA PRO A 80 2.78 -5.96 10.99
C PRO A 80 2.70 -5.15 12.29
N PRO A 81 2.99 -3.84 12.23
CA PRO A 81 2.85 -2.98 13.40
C PRO A 81 1.44 -3.11 13.98
N VAL A 82 1.33 -3.27 15.30
CA VAL A 82 0.03 -3.36 16.00
C VAL A 82 -0.74 -2.04 15.91
N LEU A 83 -0.01 -0.93 15.81
CA LEU A 83 -0.57 0.42 15.70
C LEU A 83 -0.38 0.93 14.28
N GLU A 84 -1.47 1.41 13.69
CA GLU A 84 -1.45 2.14 12.43
C GLU A 84 -1.46 3.65 12.67
N PRO A 85 -0.93 4.47 11.74
CA PRO A 85 -1.04 5.92 11.81
C PRO A 85 -2.49 6.39 11.92
N VAL A 86 -2.78 7.23 12.90
CA VAL A 86 -4.15 7.67 13.23
C VAL A 86 -4.38 9.16 13.06
N LEU A 87 -3.32 9.95 12.90
CA LEU A 87 -3.37 11.38 12.69
C LEU A 87 -2.90 11.72 11.27
N GLY A 88 -3.69 12.52 10.59
CA GLY A 88 -3.40 13.02 9.25
C GLY A 88 -3.06 14.50 9.28
N TYR A 89 -1.95 14.90 8.69
CA TYR A 89 -1.49 16.27 8.60
C TYR A 89 -1.24 16.65 7.14
N ARG A 90 -1.71 17.81 6.72
CA ARG A 90 -1.35 18.34 5.42
C ARG A 90 0.02 19.01 5.50
N VAL A 91 0.87 18.73 4.52
CA VAL A 91 2.18 19.36 4.37
C VAL A 91 1.98 20.74 3.71
N CYS A 92 2.32 21.80 4.41
CA CYS A 92 2.32 23.14 3.88
C CYS A 92 3.70 23.44 3.32
N LEU A 93 3.81 23.50 2.00
CA LEU A 93 5.07 23.72 1.29
C LEU A 93 5.44 25.20 1.27
N PRO A 94 6.73 25.55 1.41
CA PRO A 94 7.20 26.92 1.24
C PRO A 94 7.02 27.41 -0.19
N GLU A 95 7.03 28.73 -0.39
CA GLU A 95 6.89 29.35 -1.71
C GLU A 95 8.02 28.91 -2.64
N GLY A 96 7.66 28.45 -3.84
CA GLY A 96 8.62 27.95 -4.83
C GLY A 96 8.97 26.46 -4.73
N CYS A 97 8.54 25.76 -3.68
CA CYS A 97 8.76 24.32 -3.55
C CYS A 97 7.83 23.54 -4.48
N ASP A 98 8.41 22.66 -5.30
CA ASP A 98 7.63 21.78 -6.20
C ASP A 98 7.03 20.60 -5.42
N ALA A 99 5.68 20.52 -5.40
CA ALA A 99 4.95 19.47 -4.69
C ALA A 99 5.29 18.06 -5.17
N HIS A 100 5.56 17.85 -6.46
CA HIS A 100 5.93 16.52 -6.98
C HIS A 100 7.37 16.12 -6.60
N VAL A 101 8.27 17.09 -6.48
CA VAL A 101 9.62 16.84 -5.98
C VAL A 101 9.54 16.46 -4.50
N MET A 102 8.80 17.26 -3.71
CA MET A 102 8.60 16.96 -2.28
C MET A 102 7.90 15.63 -2.06
N LEU A 103 6.89 15.30 -2.85
CA LEU A 103 6.22 13.99 -2.78
C LEU A 103 7.20 12.82 -2.96
N ARG A 104 8.13 12.93 -3.92
CA ARG A 104 9.17 11.90 -4.10
C ARG A 104 10.12 11.81 -2.92
N ASN A 105 10.49 12.94 -2.35
CA ASN A 105 11.35 13.02 -1.17
C ASN A 105 10.68 12.40 0.06
N LEU A 106 9.41 12.71 0.29
CA LEU A 106 8.64 12.15 1.40
C LEU A 106 8.40 10.65 1.24
N ARG A 107 8.21 10.16 0.02
CA ARG A 107 8.12 8.71 -0.24
C ARG A 107 9.40 7.95 0.05
N GLN A 108 10.58 8.60 -0.06
CA GLN A 108 11.83 7.99 0.42
C GLN A 108 11.82 7.83 1.95
N LEU A 109 11.26 8.81 2.69
CA LEU A 109 11.12 8.68 4.14
C LEU A 109 10.10 7.60 4.53
N GLU A 110 9.01 7.48 3.78
CA GLU A 110 8.02 6.40 3.94
C GLU A 110 8.65 5.00 3.76
N GLU A 111 9.59 4.84 2.81
CA GLU A 111 10.33 3.58 2.65
C GLU A 111 11.25 3.25 3.85
N GLU A 112 11.71 4.28 4.57
CA GLU A 112 12.58 4.13 5.75
C GLU A 112 11.79 3.92 7.05
N ASP A 113 10.59 4.51 7.17
CA ASP A 113 9.71 4.43 8.34
C ASP A 113 8.35 3.81 8.00
N PRO A 114 8.11 2.53 8.38
CA PRO A 114 6.83 1.85 8.14
C PRO A 114 5.61 2.49 8.83
N GLN A 115 5.82 3.38 9.80
CA GLN A 115 4.77 4.10 10.52
C GLN A 115 4.41 5.45 9.88
N LEU A 116 5.15 5.86 8.85
CA LEU A 116 4.84 7.02 8.04
C LEU A 116 4.07 6.58 6.81
N ARG A 117 2.94 7.24 6.52
CA ARG A 117 2.22 7.07 5.25
C ARG A 117 2.08 8.40 4.54
N VAL A 118 2.44 8.42 3.27
CA VAL A 118 2.39 9.60 2.39
C VAL A 118 1.21 9.45 1.44
N VAL A 119 0.23 10.34 1.55
CA VAL A 119 -0.98 10.33 0.73
C VAL A 119 -0.98 11.55 -0.19
N TRP A 120 -1.06 11.31 -1.49
CA TRP A 120 -1.19 12.35 -2.49
C TRP A 120 -2.67 12.56 -2.85
N ASN A 121 -3.16 13.76 -2.67
CA ASN A 121 -4.50 14.17 -3.10
C ASN A 121 -4.41 14.87 -4.47
N GLU A 122 -4.62 14.11 -5.54
CA GLU A 122 -4.53 14.64 -6.91
C GLU A 122 -5.49 15.80 -7.19
N ARG A 123 -6.69 15.76 -6.60
CA ARG A 123 -7.73 16.78 -6.84
C ARG A 123 -7.34 18.14 -6.26
N LEU A 124 -6.70 18.15 -5.11
CA LEU A 124 -6.28 19.36 -4.41
C LEU A 124 -4.81 19.72 -4.68
N GLY A 125 -4.02 18.79 -5.22
CA GLY A 125 -2.59 18.97 -5.38
C GLY A 125 -1.85 19.02 -4.04
N GLU A 126 -2.34 18.33 -3.02
CA GLU A 126 -1.85 18.38 -1.64
C GLU A 126 -1.20 17.07 -1.21
N ILE A 127 -0.17 17.18 -0.39
CA ILE A 127 0.48 16.06 0.28
C ILE A 127 -0.04 15.97 1.71
N HIS A 128 -0.51 14.80 2.11
CA HIS A 128 -0.91 14.50 3.47
C HIS A 128 0.00 13.41 4.04
N LEU A 129 0.42 13.57 5.30
CA LEU A 129 1.16 12.57 6.05
C LEU A 129 0.25 11.96 7.13
N GLN A 130 0.25 10.64 7.24
CA GLN A 130 -0.41 9.95 8.33
C GLN A 130 0.67 9.46 9.31
N LEU A 131 0.51 9.81 10.57
CA LEU A 131 1.51 9.67 11.64
C LEU A 131 0.87 9.11 12.91
N MET A 132 1.72 8.69 13.83
CA MET A 132 1.32 8.22 15.16
C MET A 132 1.12 9.36 16.16
N GLY A 133 1.81 10.50 16.00
CA GLY A 133 1.74 11.61 16.95
C GLY A 133 2.62 12.81 16.59
N GLU A 134 2.46 13.88 17.37
CA GLU A 134 3.11 15.18 17.16
C GLU A 134 4.64 15.14 17.24
N VAL A 135 5.21 14.28 18.09
CA VAL A 135 6.67 14.14 18.21
C VAL A 135 7.29 13.70 16.87
N GLN A 136 6.57 12.90 16.12
CA GLN A 136 7.02 12.45 14.78
C GLN A 136 7.04 13.62 13.78
N LEU A 137 6.15 14.61 13.92
CA LEU A 137 6.16 15.83 13.10
C LEU A 137 7.42 16.65 13.32
N GLU A 138 7.83 16.87 14.57
CA GLU A 138 9.05 17.63 14.90
C GLU A 138 10.29 16.97 14.30
N ILE A 139 10.37 15.64 14.41
CA ILE A 139 11.46 14.86 13.80
C ILE A 139 11.44 15.01 12.28
N LEU A 140 10.27 14.85 11.65
CA LEU A 140 10.12 14.96 10.20
C LEU A 140 10.47 16.35 9.68
N THR A 141 10.04 17.40 10.36
CA THR A 141 10.41 18.79 10.02
C THR A 141 11.93 18.93 9.96
N SER A 142 12.63 18.45 11.00
CA SER A 142 14.09 18.51 11.06
C SER A 142 14.76 17.68 9.96
N VAL A 143 14.27 16.47 9.72
CA VAL A 143 14.79 15.56 8.67
C VAL A 143 14.58 16.14 7.28
N ILE A 144 13.41 16.74 7.02
CA ILE A 144 13.10 17.35 5.71
C ILE A 144 14.02 18.55 5.46
N ALA A 145 14.19 19.41 6.45
CA ALA A 145 15.10 20.57 6.34
C ALA A 145 16.57 20.12 6.13
N GLU A 146 17.04 19.14 6.89
CA GLU A 146 18.42 18.64 6.80
C GLU A 146 18.71 17.91 5.48
N ARG A 147 17.78 17.04 5.02
CA ARG A 147 18.03 16.17 3.85
C ARG A 147 17.65 16.81 2.52
N PHE A 148 16.60 17.63 2.52
CA PHE A 148 16.04 18.20 1.28
C PHE A 148 16.15 19.71 1.18
N GLY A 149 16.55 20.40 2.27
CA GLY A 149 16.78 21.83 2.29
C GLY A 149 15.50 22.67 2.25
N GLU A 150 14.36 22.09 2.63
CA GLU A 150 13.05 22.73 2.57
C GLU A 150 12.44 22.88 3.97
N ASP A 151 11.97 24.07 4.29
CA ASP A 151 11.30 24.36 5.56
C ASP A 151 9.79 24.18 5.41
N VAL A 152 9.31 22.97 5.69
CA VAL A 152 7.88 22.66 5.65
C VAL A 152 7.20 22.91 6.98
N THR A 153 5.91 23.23 6.93
CA THR A 153 5.04 23.28 8.10
C THR A 153 3.84 22.33 7.92
N PHE A 154 3.11 22.12 9.00
CA PHE A 154 1.96 21.23 8.99
C PHE A 154 0.71 21.97 9.51
N ASP A 155 -0.46 21.58 9.03
CA ASP A 155 -1.74 22.09 9.54
C ASP A 155 -2.07 21.53 10.94
N GLU A 156 -3.25 21.86 11.48
CA GLU A 156 -3.68 21.43 12.83
C GLU A 156 -3.88 19.91 12.96
N GLY A 157 -3.79 19.18 11.88
CA GLY A 157 -4.00 17.74 11.87
C GLY A 157 -5.47 17.31 11.99
N SER A 158 -5.73 16.10 11.58
CA SER A 158 -7.07 15.48 11.62
C SER A 158 -6.96 14.00 11.94
N ILE A 159 -8.04 13.42 12.46
CA ILE A 159 -8.13 11.98 12.67
C ILE A 159 -8.24 11.28 11.32
N VAL A 160 -7.52 10.17 11.16
CA VAL A 160 -7.63 9.31 9.99
C VAL A 160 -8.86 8.41 10.15
N TYR A 161 -9.95 8.79 9.51
CA TYR A 161 -11.17 8.01 9.50
C TYR A 161 -11.10 6.85 8.50
N ARG A 162 -11.97 5.86 8.73
CA ARG A 162 -12.32 4.82 7.76
C ARG A 162 -13.84 4.78 7.60
N GLU A 163 -14.31 4.15 6.52
CA GLU A 163 -15.74 3.94 6.29
C GLU A 163 -16.05 2.44 6.19
N THR A 164 -17.26 2.07 6.59
CA THR A 164 -17.81 0.72 6.38
C THR A 164 -19.27 0.81 6.01
N ILE A 165 -19.89 -0.32 5.70
CA ILE A 165 -21.31 -0.42 5.39
C ILE A 165 -22.06 -1.11 6.52
N THR A 166 -23.38 -0.83 6.65
CA THR A 166 -24.22 -1.40 7.70
C THR A 166 -25.07 -2.57 7.20
N GLU A 167 -25.36 -2.63 5.91
CA GLU A 167 -26.23 -3.62 5.30
C GLU A 167 -25.62 -4.21 4.02
N PRO A 168 -25.92 -5.47 3.69
CA PRO A 168 -25.51 -6.06 2.44
C PRO A 168 -26.12 -5.36 1.23
N VAL A 169 -25.35 -5.20 0.19
CA VAL A 169 -25.78 -4.55 -1.05
C VAL A 169 -25.13 -5.17 -2.27
N ILE A 170 -25.87 -5.21 -3.39
CA ILE A 170 -25.31 -5.58 -4.69
C ILE A 170 -24.92 -4.31 -5.45
N GLY A 171 -23.63 -4.20 -5.73
CA GLY A 171 -23.09 -3.19 -6.61
C GLY A 171 -22.91 -3.71 -8.02
N ILE A 172 -23.36 -2.97 -9.02
CA ILE A 172 -23.28 -3.32 -10.43
C ILE A 172 -22.41 -2.31 -11.14
N GLY A 173 -21.40 -2.79 -11.84
CA GLY A 173 -20.52 -2.01 -12.68
C GLY A 173 -20.61 -2.46 -14.13
N HIS A 174 -20.84 -1.50 -15.01
CA HIS A 174 -20.94 -1.71 -16.43
C HIS A 174 -19.99 -0.74 -17.16
N PHE A 175 -19.21 -1.26 -18.10
CA PHE A 175 -18.28 -0.51 -18.90
C PHE A 175 -18.44 -0.91 -20.37
N GLU A 176 -18.99 -0.01 -21.19
CA GLU A 176 -19.33 -0.23 -22.60
C GLU A 176 -19.07 1.01 -23.46
N PRO A 177 -17.81 1.53 -23.50
CA PRO A 177 -17.44 2.48 -24.53
C PRO A 177 -17.25 1.77 -25.86
N LEU A 178 -17.09 2.53 -26.93
CA LEU A 178 -16.98 2.00 -28.29
C LEU A 178 -15.97 0.82 -28.40
N ARG A 179 -16.44 -0.37 -28.79
CA ARG A 179 -15.66 -1.62 -28.91
C ARG A 179 -15.11 -2.21 -27.61
N HIS A 180 -15.66 -1.83 -26.46
CA HIS A 180 -15.32 -2.41 -25.16
C HIS A 180 -16.59 -2.88 -24.45
N TYR A 181 -16.50 -3.94 -23.66
CA TYR A 181 -17.63 -4.41 -22.85
C TYR A 181 -17.14 -5.19 -21.62
N ALA A 182 -17.57 -4.80 -20.46
CA ALA A 182 -17.46 -5.59 -19.24
C ALA A 182 -18.61 -5.28 -18.27
N GLU A 183 -19.11 -6.30 -17.59
CA GLU A 183 -20.10 -6.18 -16.53
C GLU A 183 -19.67 -6.99 -15.32
N VAL A 184 -19.81 -6.43 -14.11
CA VAL A 184 -19.43 -7.03 -12.84
C VAL A 184 -20.52 -6.79 -11.81
N HIS A 185 -20.95 -7.85 -11.14
CA HIS A 185 -21.88 -7.81 -10.02
C HIS A 185 -21.15 -8.25 -8.75
N LEU A 186 -21.08 -7.37 -7.77
CA LEU A 186 -20.42 -7.59 -6.49
C LEU A 186 -21.45 -7.54 -5.36
N LEU A 187 -21.42 -8.52 -4.49
CA LEU A 187 -22.08 -8.46 -3.19
C LEU A 187 -21.08 -7.84 -2.20
N LEU A 188 -21.45 -6.72 -1.60
CA LEU A 188 -20.74 -6.10 -0.50
C LEU A 188 -21.50 -6.40 0.79
N GLU A 189 -20.85 -7.02 1.75
CA GLU A 189 -21.43 -7.41 3.04
C GLU A 189 -20.62 -6.77 4.17
N PRO A 190 -21.27 -6.25 5.25
CA PRO A 190 -20.55 -5.88 6.46
C PRO A 190 -19.76 -7.07 6.98
N ALA A 191 -18.54 -6.83 7.41
CA ALA A 191 -17.68 -7.85 8.02
C ALA A 191 -17.36 -7.51 9.47
N GLU A 192 -16.69 -8.42 10.17
CA GLU A 192 -16.31 -8.22 11.56
C GLU A 192 -15.33 -7.05 11.72
N ARG A 193 -15.43 -6.31 12.83
CA ARG A 193 -14.55 -5.16 13.10
C ARG A 193 -13.08 -5.58 13.15
N GLY A 194 -12.25 -4.85 12.39
CA GLY A 194 -10.82 -5.13 12.26
C GLY A 194 -10.48 -6.22 11.25
N SER A 195 -11.45 -6.76 10.50
CA SER A 195 -11.23 -7.78 9.49
C SER A 195 -10.72 -7.23 8.14
N GLY A 196 -10.75 -5.91 7.96
CA GLY A 196 -10.32 -5.27 6.73
C GLY A 196 -11.21 -5.59 5.52
N ILE A 197 -10.61 -5.64 4.34
CA ILE A 197 -11.31 -6.04 3.11
C ILE A 197 -11.09 -7.52 2.84
N GLN A 198 -12.21 -8.26 2.76
CA GLN A 198 -12.21 -9.67 2.43
C GLN A 198 -12.72 -9.88 1.01
N LEU A 199 -12.00 -10.64 0.20
CA LEU A 199 -12.33 -10.87 -1.21
C LEU A 199 -12.67 -12.33 -1.45
N SER A 200 -13.77 -12.59 -2.17
CA SER A 200 -14.19 -13.94 -2.52
C SER A 200 -14.96 -13.96 -3.85
N THR A 201 -15.18 -15.15 -4.39
CA THR A 201 -16.05 -15.37 -5.54
C THR A 201 -17.05 -16.48 -5.26
N ALA A 202 -18.31 -16.25 -5.66
CA ALA A 202 -19.38 -17.22 -5.72
C ALA A 202 -19.92 -17.37 -7.17
N CYS A 203 -19.23 -16.73 -8.13
CA CYS A 203 -19.63 -16.76 -9.53
C CYS A 203 -19.30 -18.13 -10.14
N PRO A 204 -20.27 -18.81 -10.76
CA PRO A 204 -20.02 -20.04 -11.50
C PRO A 204 -19.11 -19.79 -12.72
N THR A 205 -18.25 -20.74 -13.05
CA THR A 205 -17.29 -20.61 -14.16
C THR A 205 -17.93 -20.65 -15.54
N ASP A 206 -19.14 -21.15 -15.66
CA ASP A 206 -19.96 -21.10 -16.86
C ASP A 206 -20.63 -19.73 -17.08
N VAL A 207 -20.78 -18.93 -16.02
CA VAL A 207 -21.26 -17.53 -16.08
C VAL A 207 -20.12 -16.58 -16.44
N LEU A 208 -18.97 -16.72 -15.78
CA LEU A 208 -17.76 -15.94 -16.05
C LEU A 208 -16.52 -16.83 -15.89
N ASP A 209 -15.68 -16.85 -16.92
CA ASP A 209 -14.43 -17.61 -16.92
C ASP A 209 -13.55 -17.28 -15.70
N LEU A 210 -12.85 -18.29 -15.17
CA LEU A 210 -12.03 -18.19 -13.97
C LEU A 210 -10.92 -17.13 -14.08
N ASN A 211 -10.38 -16.94 -15.28
CA ASN A 211 -9.31 -15.92 -15.48
C ASN A 211 -9.86 -14.51 -15.30
N TRP A 212 -11.08 -14.25 -15.77
CA TRP A 212 -11.75 -12.97 -15.53
C TRP A 212 -12.09 -12.78 -14.05
N GLN A 213 -12.54 -13.82 -13.36
CA GLN A 213 -12.80 -13.74 -11.93
C GLN A 213 -11.51 -13.41 -11.15
N ARG A 214 -10.39 -14.05 -11.46
CA ARG A 214 -9.08 -13.75 -10.85
C ARG A 214 -8.65 -12.32 -11.13
N LEU A 215 -8.85 -11.84 -12.35
CA LEU A 215 -8.53 -10.47 -12.72
C LEU A 215 -9.36 -9.45 -11.93
N ILE A 216 -10.67 -9.69 -11.76
CA ILE A 216 -11.54 -8.85 -10.93
C ILE A 216 -11.04 -8.82 -9.47
N LEU A 217 -10.68 -10.00 -8.90
CA LEU A 217 -10.11 -10.04 -7.54
C LEU A 217 -8.80 -9.26 -7.44
N THR A 218 -7.94 -9.32 -8.46
CA THR A 218 -6.73 -8.50 -8.52
C THR A 218 -7.06 -7.01 -8.55
N HIS A 219 -8.03 -6.57 -9.36
CA HIS A 219 -8.45 -5.18 -9.41
C HIS A 219 -9.11 -4.68 -8.12
N LEU A 220 -9.78 -5.56 -7.38
CA LEU A 220 -10.30 -5.24 -6.05
C LEU A 220 -9.17 -5.07 -5.02
N ALA A 221 -8.10 -5.86 -5.13
CA ALA A 221 -6.97 -5.81 -4.19
C ALA A 221 -5.96 -4.69 -4.48
N GLU A 222 -5.77 -4.31 -5.75
CA GLU A 222 -4.74 -3.34 -6.17
C GLU A 222 -5.04 -1.90 -5.77
N LYS A 223 -6.29 -1.58 -5.42
CA LYS A 223 -6.73 -0.21 -5.15
C LYS A 223 -7.35 -0.05 -3.78
N THR A 224 -6.98 1.01 -3.08
CA THR A 224 -7.73 1.46 -1.90
C THR A 224 -9.06 2.05 -2.34
N HIS A 225 -10.16 1.36 -1.99
CA HIS A 225 -11.51 1.84 -2.27
C HIS A 225 -11.93 2.89 -1.26
N LEU A 226 -12.45 4.01 -1.75
CA LEU A 226 -12.88 5.13 -0.92
C LEU A 226 -14.38 5.08 -0.69
N GLY A 227 -14.80 5.37 0.53
CA GLY A 227 -16.19 5.48 0.91
C GLY A 227 -16.92 6.68 0.31
N VAL A 228 -18.17 6.86 0.67
CA VAL A 228 -19.07 7.87 0.07
C VAL A 228 -19.40 9.02 1.01
N LEU A 229 -19.10 8.89 2.31
CA LEU A 229 -19.37 9.94 3.31
C LEU A 229 -18.32 11.04 3.26
N THR A 230 -17.07 10.67 3.52
CA THR A 230 -15.93 11.59 3.60
C THR A 230 -14.86 11.32 2.55
N GLY A 231 -14.95 10.17 1.87
CA GLY A 231 -13.90 9.67 1.00
C GLY A 231 -12.79 8.95 1.75
N ALA A 232 -13.01 8.62 3.02
CA ALA A 232 -12.08 7.79 3.78
C ALA A 232 -12.01 6.36 3.21
N PRO A 233 -10.88 5.64 3.37
CA PRO A 233 -10.77 4.25 2.91
C PRO A 233 -11.82 3.36 3.56
N ILE A 234 -12.45 2.46 2.78
CA ILE A 234 -13.37 1.48 3.34
C ILE A 234 -12.62 0.35 4.06
N THR A 235 -13.24 -0.21 5.09
CA THR A 235 -12.74 -1.35 5.86
C THR A 235 -13.90 -2.22 6.37
N ASP A 236 -13.60 -3.43 6.81
CA ASP A 236 -14.57 -4.36 7.41
C ASP A 236 -15.73 -4.66 6.46
N VAL A 237 -15.38 -4.90 5.20
CA VAL A 237 -16.32 -5.25 4.13
C VAL A 237 -15.84 -6.51 3.41
N LYS A 238 -16.75 -7.48 3.29
CA LYS A 238 -16.55 -8.64 2.43
C LYS A 238 -17.12 -8.35 1.06
N ILE A 239 -16.30 -8.49 0.02
CA ILE A 239 -16.69 -8.30 -1.37
C ILE A 239 -16.66 -9.64 -2.09
N THR A 240 -17.80 -10.09 -2.57
CA THR A 240 -17.97 -11.37 -3.26
C THR A 240 -18.41 -11.14 -4.71
N ILE A 241 -17.71 -11.74 -5.67
CA ILE A 241 -18.13 -11.72 -7.08
C ILE A 241 -19.34 -12.65 -7.20
N LEU A 242 -20.49 -12.12 -7.62
CA LEU A 242 -21.71 -12.90 -7.86
C LEU A 242 -21.85 -13.31 -9.32
N ALA A 243 -21.57 -12.37 -10.23
CA ALA A 243 -21.69 -12.57 -11.66
C ALA A 243 -20.83 -11.58 -12.42
N GLY A 244 -20.61 -11.86 -13.69
CA GLY A 244 -19.97 -10.93 -14.60
C GLY A 244 -20.23 -11.35 -16.05
N ARG A 245 -19.99 -10.46 -16.97
CA ARG A 245 -20.16 -10.73 -18.39
C ARG A 245 -19.03 -10.14 -19.20
N ALA A 246 -18.47 -10.96 -20.07
CA ALA A 246 -17.48 -10.59 -21.06
C ALA A 246 -18.05 -10.77 -22.47
N HIS A 247 -17.56 -10.00 -23.43
CA HIS A 247 -17.84 -10.18 -24.84
C HIS A 247 -16.60 -10.71 -25.55
N VAL A 248 -16.73 -11.83 -26.28
CA VAL A 248 -15.61 -12.58 -26.89
C VAL A 248 -14.66 -11.71 -27.74
N LYS A 249 -15.17 -10.66 -28.38
CA LYS A 249 -14.40 -9.79 -29.30
C LYS A 249 -14.11 -8.40 -28.74
N HIS A 250 -14.74 -8.01 -27.62
CA HIS A 250 -14.76 -6.63 -27.16
C HIS A 250 -14.39 -6.48 -25.68
N THR A 251 -13.92 -7.53 -25.02
CA THR A 251 -13.50 -7.44 -23.63
C THR A 251 -11.99 -7.52 -23.52
N GLU A 252 -11.41 -6.51 -22.94
CA GLU A 252 -10.00 -6.45 -22.57
C GLU A 252 -9.85 -6.37 -21.02
N GLY A 253 -8.65 -6.67 -20.50
CA GLY A 253 -8.42 -6.66 -19.05
C GLY A 253 -8.74 -5.32 -18.37
N GLY A 254 -8.44 -4.22 -19.04
CA GLY A 254 -8.75 -2.87 -18.56
C GLY A 254 -10.23 -2.57 -18.42
N ASP A 255 -11.10 -3.24 -19.18
CA ASP A 255 -12.55 -3.06 -19.10
C ASP A 255 -13.11 -3.59 -17.79
N PHE A 256 -12.59 -4.75 -17.36
CA PHE A 256 -12.95 -5.30 -16.05
C PHE A 256 -12.45 -4.44 -14.89
N ARG A 257 -11.31 -3.74 -15.03
CA ARG A 257 -10.86 -2.77 -14.04
C ARG A 257 -11.90 -1.68 -13.83
N GLU A 258 -12.33 -1.05 -14.92
CA GLU A 258 -13.32 0.03 -14.86
C GLU A 258 -14.68 -0.47 -14.35
N ALA A 259 -15.16 -1.61 -14.85
CA ALA A 259 -16.41 -2.20 -14.39
C ALA A 259 -16.37 -2.55 -12.89
N THR A 260 -15.25 -3.10 -12.40
CA THR A 260 -15.05 -3.43 -10.99
C THR A 260 -15.12 -2.19 -10.11
N TYR A 261 -14.40 -1.13 -10.45
CA TYR A 261 -14.42 0.11 -9.66
C TYR A 261 -15.80 0.77 -9.65
N ARG A 262 -16.52 0.72 -10.78
CA ARG A 262 -17.90 1.19 -10.85
C ARG A 262 -18.85 0.35 -10.00
N ALA A 263 -18.65 -0.98 -9.97
CA ALA A 263 -19.46 -1.88 -9.15
C ALA A 263 -19.29 -1.58 -7.65
N VAL A 264 -18.06 -1.42 -7.16
CA VAL A 264 -17.80 -1.02 -5.78
C VAL A 264 -18.46 0.32 -5.47
N ARG A 265 -18.22 1.35 -6.30
CA ARG A 265 -18.80 2.68 -6.11
C ARG A 265 -20.33 2.66 -6.11
N ASN A 266 -20.94 1.91 -7.04
CA ASN A 266 -22.40 1.77 -7.13
C ASN A 266 -22.97 1.10 -5.87
N GLY A 267 -22.34 0.06 -5.35
CA GLY A 267 -22.73 -0.60 -4.10
C GLY A 267 -22.69 0.37 -2.92
N LEU A 268 -21.56 1.04 -2.72
CA LEU A 268 -21.38 2.01 -1.63
C LEU A 268 -22.37 3.16 -1.66
N MET A 269 -22.80 3.61 -2.84
CA MET A 269 -23.81 4.67 -2.99
C MET A 269 -25.26 4.22 -2.72
N ARG A 270 -25.50 2.91 -2.62
CA ARG A 270 -26.85 2.31 -2.47
C ARG A 270 -27.12 1.72 -1.10
N THR A 271 -26.13 1.71 -0.23
CA THR A 271 -26.23 1.23 1.15
C THR A 271 -25.94 2.36 2.12
N GLU A 272 -26.33 2.17 3.36
CA GLU A 272 -25.96 3.08 4.44
C GLU A 272 -24.49 2.82 4.84
N SER A 273 -23.71 3.89 4.89
CA SER A 273 -22.32 3.86 5.30
C SER A 273 -22.14 4.43 6.70
N LEU A 274 -21.15 3.94 7.42
CA LEU A 274 -20.79 4.35 8.77
C LEU A 274 -19.34 4.82 8.79
N LEU A 275 -19.10 5.99 9.43
CA LEU A 275 -17.77 6.51 9.66
C LEU A 275 -17.16 5.84 10.91
N LEU A 276 -15.92 5.40 10.78
CA LEU A 276 -15.15 4.76 11.85
C LEU A 276 -13.95 5.61 12.23
N GLU A 277 -13.74 5.81 13.51
CA GLU A 277 -12.53 6.39 14.09
C GLU A 277 -11.63 5.31 14.70
N PRO A 278 -10.31 5.51 14.73
CA PRO A 278 -9.40 4.57 15.37
C PRO A 278 -9.60 4.59 16.89
N TYR A 279 -9.70 3.40 17.48
CA TYR A 279 -9.86 3.22 18.92
C TYR A 279 -8.88 2.14 19.41
N TYR A 280 -8.02 2.50 20.36
CA TYR A 280 -7.01 1.61 20.92
C TYR A 280 -7.21 1.41 22.43
N VAL A 281 -6.98 0.19 22.89
CA VAL A 281 -6.98 -0.15 24.32
C VAL A 281 -5.53 -0.26 24.77
N PHE A 282 -5.11 0.65 25.63
CA PHE A 282 -3.80 0.58 26.28
C PHE A 282 -3.91 -0.29 27.54
N ARG A 283 -3.01 -1.25 27.68
CA ARG A 283 -2.90 -2.12 28.85
C ARG A 283 -1.53 -1.99 29.50
#